data_3396ae3e35524197dbc3afba0cab9ee3
#
_entry.id   3396ae3e35524197dbc3afba0cab9ee3
#
_cell.length_a   1.000
_cell.length_b   1.000
_cell.length_c   1.000
_cell.angle_alpha   90.00
_cell.angle_beta   90.00
_cell.angle_gamma   90.00
#
_symmetry.space_group_name_H-M   'P 1'
#
loop_
_entity.id
_entity.type
_entity.pdbx_description
1 polymer ?
#
loop_
_entity_poly.entity_id
_entity_poly.type
_entity_poly.pdbx_seq_one_letter_code
_entity_poly.pdbx_strand_id
1 'polypeptide(L)'
;QYEKAVKMDPKKTDLYKNISSAYEQKNDYKKAISAYQKYYSSLDKEKQTPDLQFQFGRLYYGAGTQPDSLTITVEERKQALMSADSVFHAIAEAAPDSYLGNFWRARANSALDPETTQGLAKPFYEEVAALLESKNDPHYNSALVECYSYLGYYYLLAIENPALKAEAKANKDKSIEYWNKILAIDPANATAKRALDGIK
;
A
#
# COMPACT_ATOMS: atom_id res chain seq x y z
N GLN A 1 -5.14 -27.38 14.80
CA GLN A 1 -4.96 -27.49 16.26
C GLN A 1 -5.55 -26.28 16.99
N TYR A 2 -5.24 -25.04 16.60
CA TYR A 2 -5.77 -23.80 17.23
C TYR A 2 -7.29 -23.71 17.20
N GLU A 3 -7.96 -24.06 16.10
CA GLU A 3 -9.43 -24.04 16.01
C GLU A 3 -10.07 -25.03 16.99
N LYS A 4 -9.47 -26.19 17.19
CA LYS A 4 -9.94 -27.14 18.22
C LYS A 4 -9.81 -26.56 19.63
N ALA A 5 -8.69 -25.89 19.92
CA ALA A 5 -8.45 -25.27 21.22
C ALA A 5 -9.45 -24.15 21.53
N VAL A 6 -9.80 -23.30 20.54
CA VAL A 6 -10.83 -22.28 20.72
C VAL A 6 -12.22 -22.87 20.89
N LYS A 7 -12.55 -23.98 20.20
CA LYS A 7 -13.82 -24.68 20.41
C LYS A 7 -13.94 -25.27 21.81
N MET A 8 -12.83 -25.69 22.41
CA MET A 8 -12.79 -26.22 23.78
C MET A 8 -12.84 -25.13 24.85
N ASP A 9 -12.25 -23.97 24.57
CA ASP A 9 -12.24 -22.82 25.48
C ASP A 9 -12.40 -21.50 24.67
N PRO A 10 -13.64 -21.01 24.48
CA PRO A 10 -13.92 -19.79 23.74
C PRO A 10 -13.30 -18.51 24.33
N LYS A 11 -12.83 -18.57 25.58
CA LYS A 11 -12.16 -17.42 26.24
C LYS A 11 -10.71 -17.23 25.79
N LYS A 12 -10.12 -18.23 25.11
CA LYS A 12 -8.77 -18.13 24.55
C LYS A 12 -8.75 -17.32 23.25
N THR A 13 -9.19 -16.08 23.32
CA THR A 13 -9.31 -15.18 22.15
C THR A 13 -7.97 -14.90 21.47
N ASP A 14 -6.86 -14.91 22.21
CA ASP A 14 -5.50 -14.76 21.67
C ASP A 14 -5.14 -15.82 20.61
N LEU A 15 -5.76 -17.01 20.68
CA LEU A 15 -5.55 -18.04 19.67
C LEU A 15 -6.08 -17.64 18.28
N TYR A 16 -7.04 -16.72 18.20
CA TYR A 16 -7.52 -16.21 16.92
C TYR A 16 -6.44 -15.44 16.15
N LYS A 17 -5.50 -14.78 16.85
CA LYS A 17 -4.34 -14.16 16.20
C LYS A 17 -3.45 -15.22 15.54
N ASN A 18 -3.20 -16.34 16.22
CA ASN A 18 -2.42 -17.44 15.67
C ASN A 18 -3.16 -18.15 14.50
N ILE A 19 -4.48 -18.29 14.60
CA ILE A 19 -5.33 -18.82 13.52
C ILE A 19 -5.22 -17.90 12.28
N SER A 20 -5.31 -16.59 12.47
CA SER A 20 -5.16 -15.62 11.41
C SER A 20 -3.82 -15.77 10.69
N SER A 21 -2.72 -15.76 11.45
CA SER A 21 -1.37 -15.94 10.87
C SER A 21 -1.20 -17.27 10.15
N ALA A 22 -1.79 -18.34 10.64
CA ALA A 22 -1.73 -19.66 9.99
C ALA A 22 -2.51 -19.67 8.65
N TYR A 23 -3.61 -18.93 8.55
CA TYR A 23 -4.35 -18.78 7.30
C TYR A 23 -3.66 -17.82 6.33
N GLU A 24 -3.06 -16.73 6.82
CA GLU A 24 -2.23 -15.81 6.02
C GLU A 24 -1.09 -16.56 5.33
N GLN A 25 -0.35 -17.41 6.06
CA GLN A 25 0.71 -18.26 5.48
C GLN A 25 0.22 -19.23 4.40
N LYS A 26 -1.08 -19.55 4.39
CA LYS A 26 -1.72 -20.39 3.35
C LYS A 26 -2.36 -19.56 2.24
N ASN A 27 -2.20 -18.24 2.27
CA ASN A 27 -2.90 -17.30 1.39
C ASN A 27 -4.45 -17.40 1.47
N ASP A 28 -5.01 -17.96 2.56
CA ASP A 28 -6.45 -17.97 2.81
C ASP A 28 -6.83 -16.69 3.59
N TYR A 29 -6.71 -15.55 2.91
CA TYR A 29 -6.94 -14.25 3.55
C TYR A 29 -8.36 -14.06 4.04
N LYS A 30 -9.33 -14.69 3.42
CA LYS A 30 -10.74 -14.63 3.87
C LYS A 30 -10.89 -15.17 5.30
N LYS A 31 -10.28 -16.32 5.58
CA LYS A 31 -10.25 -16.89 6.93
C LYS A 31 -9.29 -16.14 7.86
N ALA A 32 -8.15 -15.67 7.34
CA ALA A 32 -7.21 -14.87 8.10
C ALA A 32 -7.86 -13.58 8.63
N ILE A 33 -8.53 -12.82 7.79
CA ILE A 33 -9.27 -11.60 8.14
C ILE A 33 -10.37 -11.91 9.16
N SER A 34 -11.18 -12.96 8.92
CA SER A 34 -12.26 -13.35 9.84
C SER A 34 -11.73 -13.72 11.23
N ALA A 35 -10.62 -14.46 11.28
CA ALA A 35 -9.99 -14.82 12.56
C ALA A 35 -9.38 -13.57 13.24
N TYR A 36 -8.70 -12.71 12.49
CA TYR A 36 -8.11 -11.50 13.05
C TYR A 36 -9.17 -10.55 13.59
N GLN A 37 -10.30 -10.41 12.90
CA GLN A 37 -11.44 -9.61 13.37
C GLN A 37 -11.98 -10.10 14.70
N LYS A 38 -12.11 -11.42 14.89
CA LYS A 38 -12.53 -12.01 16.18
C LYS A 38 -11.53 -11.69 17.30
N TYR A 39 -10.22 -11.79 17.00
CA TYR A 39 -9.17 -11.39 17.95
C TYR A 39 -9.31 -9.90 18.29
N TYR A 40 -9.30 -9.03 17.29
CA TYR A 40 -9.32 -7.59 17.47
C TYR A 40 -10.58 -7.11 18.23
N SER A 41 -11.74 -7.64 17.89
CA SER A 41 -13.01 -7.32 18.56
C SER A 41 -13.12 -7.86 19.97
N SER A 42 -12.28 -8.84 20.36
CA SER A 42 -12.22 -9.36 21.74
C SER A 42 -11.39 -8.51 22.68
N LEU A 43 -10.61 -7.56 22.12
CA LEU A 43 -9.76 -6.68 22.90
C LEU A 43 -10.55 -5.48 23.43
N ASP A 44 -10.22 -5.07 24.65
CA ASP A 44 -10.65 -3.77 25.16
C ASP A 44 -10.12 -2.65 24.24
N LYS A 45 -10.85 -1.54 24.13
CA LYS A 45 -10.48 -0.42 23.24
C LYS A 45 -9.05 0.08 23.47
N GLU A 46 -8.60 0.12 24.70
CA GLU A 46 -7.25 0.56 25.10
C GLU A 46 -6.14 -0.38 24.58
N LYS A 47 -6.49 -1.62 24.28
CA LYS A 47 -5.58 -2.63 23.72
C LYS A 47 -5.61 -2.70 22.19
N GLN A 48 -6.54 -2.00 21.56
CA GLN A 48 -6.66 -1.89 20.10
C GLN A 48 -5.64 -0.85 19.56
N THR A 49 -4.36 -1.22 19.61
CA THR A 49 -3.25 -0.33 19.26
C THR A 49 -3.16 -0.06 17.75
N PRO A 50 -2.49 1.04 17.33
CA PRO A 50 -2.22 1.31 15.90
C PRO A 50 -1.52 0.16 15.18
N ASP A 51 -0.60 -0.56 15.84
CA ASP A 51 0.08 -1.72 15.26
C ASP A 51 -0.88 -2.86 14.92
N LEU A 52 -1.89 -3.09 15.76
CA LEU A 52 -2.91 -4.09 15.49
C LEU A 52 -3.84 -3.64 14.34
N GLN A 53 -4.17 -2.36 14.28
CA GLN A 53 -4.90 -1.80 13.13
C GLN A 53 -4.09 -1.94 11.85
N PHE A 54 -2.80 -1.63 11.91
CA PHE A 54 -1.89 -1.76 10.77
C PHE A 54 -1.83 -3.20 10.25
N GLN A 55 -1.74 -4.18 11.15
CA GLN A 55 -1.79 -5.60 10.76
C GLN A 55 -3.12 -5.95 10.08
N PHE A 56 -4.23 -5.36 10.52
CA PHE A 56 -5.53 -5.58 9.88
C PHE A 56 -5.57 -5.01 8.47
N GLY A 57 -5.05 -3.78 8.27
CA GLY A 57 -4.89 -3.18 6.95
C GLY A 57 -4.02 -4.04 6.02
N ARG A 58 -2.92 -4.61 6.54
CA ARG A 58 -2.04 -5.51 5.78
C ARG A 58 -2.74 -6.79 5.33
N LEU A 59 -3.59 -7.37 6.16
CA LEU A 59 -4.38 -8.55 5.78
C LEU A 59 -5.35 -8.23 4.64
N TYR A 60 -6.03 -7.09 4.70
CA TYR A 60 -6.88 -6.63 3.60
C TYR A 60 -6.08 -6.35 2.32
N TYR A 61 -4.93 -5.71 2.43
CA TYR A 61 -4.05 -5.47 1.29
C TYR A 61 -3.58 -6.79 0.67
N GLY A 62 -3.14 -7.75 1.49
CA GLY A 62 -2.76 -9.08 1.03
C GLY A 62 -3.91 -9.81 0.33
N ALA A 63 -5.14 -9.70 0.84
CA ALA A 63 -6.33 -10.25 0.17
C ALA A 63 -6.54 -9.62 -1.22
N GLY A 64 -6.36 -8.29 -1.31
CA GLY A 64 -6.60 -7.55 -2.55
C GLY A 64 -5.53 -7.74 -3.62
N THR A 65 -4.32 -8.12 -3.23
CA THR A 65 -3.18 -8.30 -4.14
C THR A 65 -2.91 -9.75 -4.53
N GLN A 66 -3.81 -10.67 -4.17
CA GLN A 66 -3.69 -12.08 -4.56
C GLN A 66 -3.81 -12.26 -6.09
N PRO A 67 -3.09 -13.26 -6.66
CA PRO A 67 -3.27 -13.68 -8.05
C PRO A 67 -4.71 -14.19 -8.32
N ASP A 68 -5.16 -14.08 -9.57
CA ASP A 68 -6.49 -14.51 -10.01
C ASP A 68 -6.79 -16.01 -9.84
N SER A 69 -5.76 -16.82 -9.71
CA SER A 69 -5.90 -18.28 -9.57
C SER A 69 -6.32 -18.75 -8.17
N LEU A 70 -6.48 -17.84 -7.23
CA LEU A 70 -6.85 -18.15 -5.85
C LEU A 70 -8.35 -17.98 -5.59
N THR A 71 -8.78 -18.37 -4.41
CA THR A 71 -10.20 -18.51 -4.01
C THR A 71 -10.96 -17.18 -3.82
N ILE A 72 -10.39 -16.06 -4.26
CA ILE A 72 -10.96 -14.73 -4.12
C ILE A 72 -11.28 -14.13 -5.49
N THR A 73 -12.47 -13.61 -5.67
CA THR A 73 -12.92 -12.99 -6.92
C THR A 73 -12.29 -11.61 -7.13
N VAL A 74 -12.34 -11.10 -8.37
CA VAL A 74 -11.88 -9.73 -8.70
C VAL A 74 -12.59 -8.68 -7.83
N GLU A 75 -13.91 -8.81 -7.67
CA GLU A 75 -14.69 -7.87 -6.86
C GLU A 75 -14.34 -7.96 -5.37
N GLU A 76 -14.14 -9.17 -4.84
CA GLU A 76 -13.68 -9.35 -3.45
C GLU A 76 -12.30 -8.76 -3.23
N ARG A 77 -11.38 -8.87 -4.21
CA ARG A 77 -10.07 -8.21 -4.14
C ARG A 77 -10.17 -6.70 -4.12
N LYS A 78 -10.98 -6.14 -5.01
CA LYS A 78 -11.24 -4.70 -5.04
C LYS A 78 -11.80 -4.21 -3.71
N GLN A 79 -12.79 -4.90 -3.17
CA GLN A 79 -13.38 -4.58 -1.87
C GLN A 79 -12.35 -4.68 -0.73
N ALA A 80 -11.46 -5.66 -0.79
CA ALA A 80 -10.38 -5.80 0.18
C ALA A 80 -9.40 -4.62 0.11
N LEU A 81 -9.00 -4.18 -1.09
CA LEU A 81 -8.14 -2.99 -1.26
C LEU A 81 -8.81 -1.71 -0.74
N MET A 82 -10.10 -1.52 -0.99
CA MET A 82 -10.86 -0.39 -0.44
C MET A 82 -10.91 -0.45 1.10
N SER A 83 -11.07 -1.65 1.67
CA SER A 83 -11.02 -1.84 3.11
C SER A 83 -9.63 -1.56 3.68
N ALA A 84 -8.57 -1.96 2.96
CA ALA A 84 -7.19 -1.63 3.33
C ALA A 84 -6.97 -0.10 3.35
N ASP A 85 -7.38 0.61 2.28
CA ASP A 85 -7.29 2.08 2.22
C ASP A 85 -8.01 2.74 3.40
N SER A 86 -9.22 2.27 3.73
CA SER A 86 -10.00 2.82 4.86
C SER A 86 -9.28 2.63 6.21
N VAL A 87 -8.66 1.47 6.45
CA VAL A 87 -7.90 1.22 7.68
C VAL A 87 -6.65 2.10 7.73
N PHE A 88 -5.92 2.19 6.62
CA PHE A 88 -4.71 3.02 6.56
C PHE A 88 -5.01 4.53 6.60
N HIS A 89 -6.19 4.95 6.12
CA HIS A 89 -6.67 6.30 6.29
C HIS A 89 -6.82 6.65 7.77
N ALA A 90 -7.50 5.82 8.55
CA ALA A 90 -7.64 6.04 9.99
C ALA A 90 -6.28 6.10 10.71
N ILE A 91 -5.29 5.32 10.26
CA ILE A 91 -3.92 5.38 10.79
C ILE A 91 -3.24 6.70 10.42
N ALA A 92 -3.41 7.19 9.18
CA ALA A 92 -2.85 8.45 8.74
C ALA A 92 -3.43 9.64 9.51
N GLU A 93 -4.74 9.63 9.77
CA GLU A 93 -5.39 10.66 10.59
C GLU A 93 -4.93 10.65 12.06
N ALA A 94 -4.72 9.46 12.62
CA ALA A 94 -4.26 9.31 14.01
C ALA A 94 -2.78 9.69 14.20
N ALA A 95 -1.96 9.60 13.15
CA ALA A 95 -0.52 9.87 13.21
C ALA A 95 -0.04 10.63 11.95
N PRO A 96 -0.40 11.91 11.78
CA PRO A 96 -0.09 12.68 10.56
C PRO A 96 1.41 12.89 10.32
N ASP A 97 2.23 12.83 11.36
CA ASP A 97 3.70 12.92 11.24
C ASP A 97 4.36 11.59 10.80
N SER A 98 3.57 10.52 10.73
CA SER A 98 4.02 9.21 10.25
C SER A 98 3.64 9.04 8.77
N TYR A 99 4.63 8.70 7.95
CA TYR A 99 4.37 8.43 6.53
C TYR A 99 3.62 7.11 6.28
N LEU A 100 3.60 6.19 7.26
CA LEU A 100 3.15 4.80 7.06
C LEU A 100 1.69 4.70 6.62
N GLY A 101 0.79 5.49 7.21
CA GLY A 101 -0.63 5.48 6.84
C GLY A 101 -0.82 5.81 5.35
N ASN A 102 -0.34 6.97 4.92
CA ASN A 102 -0.47 7.39 3.52
C ASN A 102 0.37 6.55 2.55
N PHE A 103 1.51 6.00 2.98
CA PHE A 103 2.31 5.10 2.16
C PHE A 103 1.57 3.80 1.82
N TRP A 104 0.86 3.23 2.79
CA TRP A 104 0.06 2.04 2.54
C TRP A 104 -1.27 2.33 1.84
N ARG A 105 -1.84 3.53 2.02
CA ARG A 105 -2.93 4.03 1.17
C ARG A 105 -2.51 4.11 -0.29
N ALA A 106 -1.33 4.69 -0.55
CA ALA A 106 -0.76 4.76 -1.89
C ALA A 106 -0.65 3.37 -2.53
N ARG A 107 -0.13 2.38 -1.81
CA ARG A 107 -0.02 0.99 -2.28
C ARG A 107 -1.38 0.37 -2.57
N ALA A 108 -2.37 0.55 -1.70
CA ALA A 108 -3.72 0.03 -1.91
C ALA A 108 -4.38 0.67 -3.14
N ASN A 109 -4.24 1.98 -3.30
CA ASN A 109 -4.79 2.72 -4.45
C ASN A 109 -4.03 2.42 -5.76
N SER A 110 -2.72 2.17 -5.71
CA SER A 110 -1.96 1.67 -6.86
C SER A 110 -2.44 0.28 -7.30
N ALA A 111 -2.76 -0.60 -6.36
CA ALA A 111 -3.32 -1.92 -6.67
C ALA A 111 -4.77 -1.85 -7.19
N LEU A 112 -5.54 -0.81 -6.86
CA LEU A 112 -6.87 -0.53 -7.41
C LEU A 112 -6.81 0.02 -8.85
N ASP A 113 -5.71 0.65 -9.23
CA ASP A 113 -5.45 1.26 -10.54
C ASP A 113 -4.10 0.73 -11.10
N PRO A 114 -4.01 -0.58 -11.44
CA PRO A 114 -2.75 -1.21 -11.81
C PRO A 114 -2.12 -0.63 -13.08
N GLU A 115 -2.95 -0.11 -13.99
CA GLU A 115 -2.50 0.57 -15.20
C GLU A 115 -2.11 2.04 -14.96
N THR A 116 -2.29 2.54 -13.73
CA THR A 116 -1.98 3.93 -13.33
C THR A 116 -2.69 4.99 -14.18
N THR A 117 -3.82 4.63 -14.79
CA THR A 117 -4.56 5.49 -15.72
C THR A 117 -5.42 6.54 -15.03
N GLN A 118 -5.88 6.24 -13.81
CA GLN A 118 -6.69 7.13 -12.98
C GLN A 118 -5.82 7.97 -12.02
N GLY A 119 -4.60 7.49 -11.72
CA GLY A 119 -3.70 8.14 -10.79
C GLY A 119 -4.19 8.11 -9.34
N LEU A 120 -4.94 7.07 -8.94
CA LEU A 120 -5.54 6.98 -7.60
C LEU A 120 -4.51 7.08 -6.48
N ALA A 121 -3.31 6.56 -6.66
CA ALA A 121 -2.25 6.58 -5.65
C ALA A 121 -1.43 7.88 -5.64
N LYS A 122 -1.54 8.70 -6.70
CA LYS A 122 -0.71 9.89 -6.89
C LYS A 122 -0.71 10.84 -5.67
N PRO A 123 -1.86 11.30 -5.15
CA PRO A 123 -1.87 12.27 -4.05
C PRO A 123 -1.17 11.73 -2.81
N PHE A 124 -1.32 10.45 -2.51
CA PHE A 124 -0.69 9.83 -1.34
C PHE A 124 0.82 9.69 -1.50
N TYR A 125 1.31 9.28 -2.68
CA TYR A 125 2.75 9.23 -2.94
C TYR A 125 3.38 10.62 -2.95
N GLU A 126 2.69 11.67 -3.44
CA GLU A 126 3.17 13.05 -3.36
C GLU A 126 3.31 13.53 -1.90
N GLU A 127 2.30 13.28 -1.06
CA GLU A 127 2.35 13.62 0.37
C GLU A 127 3.47 12.89 1.10
N VAL A 128 3.62 11.59 0.86
CA VAL A 128 4.69 10.78 1.45
C VAL A 128 6.06 11.27 1.01
N ALA A 129 6.25 11.51 -0.27
CA ALA A 129 7.53 12.01 -0.80
C ALA A 129 7.90 13.35 -0.16
N ALA A 130 6.97 14.31 -0.10
CA ALA A 130 7.20 15.61 0.52
C ALA A 130 7.55 15.49 2.01
N LEU A 131 6.84 14.65 2.76
CA LEU A 131 7.13 14.40 4.17
C LEU A 131 8.51 13.80 4.38
N LEU A 132 8.89 12.79 3.58
CA LEU A 132 10.17 12.09 3.75
C LEU A 132 11.35 12.94 3.26
N GLU A 133 11.17 13.72 2.19
CA GLU A 133 12.15 14.70 1.73
C GLU A 133 12.47 15.73 2.84
N SER A 134 11.46 16.21 3.55
CA SER A 134 11.64 17.17 4.64
C SER A 134 12.47 16.62 5.81
N LYS A 135 12.45 15.30 6.02
CA LYS A 135 13.23 14.62 7.07
C LYS A 135 14.70 14.47 6.70
N ASN A 136 15.02 14.48 5.41
CA ASN A 136 16.37 14.36 4.86
C ASN A 136 17.20 13.23 5.51
N ASP A 137 16.59 12.07 5.70
CA ASP A 137 17.20 10.91 6.35
C ASP A 137 17.30 9.73 5.35
N PRO A 138 18.51 9.23 5.05
CA PRO A 138 18.73 8.10 4.15
C PRO A 138 17.99 6.82 4.52
N HIS A 139 17.55 6.69 5.77
CA HIS A 139 16.71 5.56 6.21
C HIS A 139 15.43 5.44 5.38
N TYR A 140 14.92 6.55 4.84
CA TYR A 140 13.71 6.59 4.02
C TYR A 140 13.96 6.41 2.52
N ASN A 141 15.20 6.24 2.07
CA ASN A 141 15.53 6.16 0.65
C ASN A 141 14.74 5.10 -0.10
N SER A 142 14.51 3.93 0.50
CA SER A 142 13.71 2.88 -0.13
C SER A 142 12.25 3.30 -0.36
N ALA A 143 11.64 3.98 0.61
CA ALA A 143 10.28 4.50 0.47
C ALA A 143 10.22 5.64 -0.55
N LEU A 144 11.21 6.53 -0.56
CA LEU A 144 11.32 7.61 -1.56
C LEU A 144 11.46 7.06 -2.98
N VAL A 145 12.29 6.04 -3.18
CA VAL A 145 12.43 5.38 -4.50
C VAL A 145 11.11 4.79 -4.97
N GLU A 146 10.31 4.19 -4.09
CA GLU A 146 8.96 3.70 -4.44
C GLU A 146 8.04 4.86 -4.84
N CYS A 147 8.00 5.93 -4.05
CA CYS A 147 7.18 7.11 -4.36
C CYS A 147 7.56 7.71 -5.72
N TYR A 148 8.84 7.95 -5.94
CA TYR A 148 9.34 8.54 -7.19
C TYR A 148 9.12 7.62 -8.39
N SER A 149 9.23 6.30 -8.22
CA SER A 149 8.97 5.34 -9.30
C SER A 149 7.51 5.41 -9.77
N TYR A 150 6.57 5.44 -8.84
CA TYR A 150 5.15 5.59 -9.18
C TYR A 150 4.89 6.95 -9.84
N LEU A 151 5.37 8.04 -9.24
CA LEU A 151 5.13 9.39 -9.74
C LEU A 151 5.79 9.62 -11.10
N GLY A 152 7.03 9.16 -11.28
CA GLY A 152 7.73 9.21 -12.56
C GLY A 152 6.97 8.48 -13.66
N TYR A 153 6.43 7.29 -13.35
CA TYR A 153 5.62 6.51 -14.29
C TYR A 153 4.26 7.16 -14.57
N TYR A 154 3.56 7.64 -13.54
CA TYR A 154 2.29 8.37 -13.71
C TYR A 154 2.45 9.55 -14.66
N TYR A 155 3.45 10.40 -14.45
CA TYR A 155 3.68 11.56 -15.30
C TYR A 155 4.17 11.18 -16.70
N LEU A 156 4.85 10.04 -16.86
CA LEU A 156 5.20 9.50 -18.18
C LEU A 156 3.95 9.14 -18.97
N LEU A 157 3.01 8.42 -18.36
CA LEU A 157 1.73 8.08 -19.02
C LEU A 157 0.88 9.34 -19.33
N ALA A 158 0.94 10.34 -18.45
CA ALA A 158 0.21 11.59 -18.63
C ALA A 158 0.69 12.43 -19.83
N ILE A 159 1.90 12.22 -20.36
CA ILE A 159 2.41 12.89 -21.55
C ILE A 159 1.54 12.56 -22.78
N GLU A 160 1.17 11.29 -22.92
CA GLU A 160 0.41 10.77 -24.06
C GLU A 160 -1.10 10.82 -23.85
N ASN A 161 -1.57 11.21 -22.66
CA ASN A 161 -2.99 11.29 -22.36
C ASN A 161 -3.64 12.47 -23.10
N PRO A 162 -4.60 12.22 -24.04
CA PRO A 162 -5.23 13.29 -24.81
C PRO A 162 -5.94 14.34 -23.96
N ALA A 163 -6.49 13.93 -22.80
CA ALA A 163 -7.16 14.84 -21.86
C ALA A 163 -6.19 15.81 -21.17
N LEU A 164 -4.89 15.46 -21.09
CA LEU A 164 -3.82 16.23 -20.44
C LEU A 164 -2.83 16.84 -21.44
N LYS A 165 -3.19 16.89 -22.74
CA LYS A 165 -2.31 17.36 -23.81
C LYS A 165 -1.75 18.77 -23.56
N ALA A 166 -2.53 19.66 -22.98
CA ALA A 166 -2.09 21.01 -22.63
C ALA A 166 -0.95 21.01 -21.59
N GLU A 167 -0.86 19.97 -20.77
CA GLU A 167 0.10 19.81 -19.69
C GLU A 167 1.27 18.87 -20.07
N ALA A 168 1.33 18.38 -21.31
CA ALA A 168 2.27 17.35 -21.75
C ALA A 168 3.73 17.74 -21.45
N LYS A 169 4.12 19.01 -21.68
CA LYS A 169 5.46 19.50 -21.35
C LYS A 169 5.73 19.46 -19.83
N ALA A 170 4.79 19.95 -19.04
CA ALA A 170 4.94 19.95 -17.57
C ALA A 170 4.99 18.52 -17.02
N ASN A 171 4.18 17.61 -17.58
CA ASN A 171 4.20 16.19 -17.23
C ASN A 171 5.54 15.53 -17.60
N LYS A 172 6.10 15.86 -18.78
CA LYS A 172 7.43 15.41 -19.17
C LYS A 172 8.51 15.88 -18.19
N ASP A 173 8.51 17.17 -17.85
CA ASP A 173 9.49 17.75 -16.92
C ASP A 173 9.40 17.08 -15.53
N LYS A 174 8.19 16.85 -15.01
CA LYS A 174 7.96 16.13 -13.75
C LYS A 174 8.42 14.68 -13.79
N SER A 175 8.11 13.97 -14.87
CA SER A 175 8.57 12.59 -15.04
C SER A 175 10.11 12.53 -14.96
N ILE A 176 10.79 13.38 -15.73
CA ILE A 176 12.27 13.48 -15.71
C ILE A 176 12.77 13.81 -14.31
N GLU A 177 12.15 14.75 -13.60
CA GLU A 177 12.51 15.11 -12.23
C GLU A 177 12.50 13.90 -11.30
N TYR A 178 11.40 13.14 -11.26
CA TYR A 178 11.28 11.98 -10.37
C TYR A 178 12.30 10.88 -10.70
N TRP A 179 12.51 10.57 -11.98
CA TRP A 179 13.53 9.60 -12.36
C TRP A 179 14.95 10.05 -11.99
N ASN A 180 15.27 11.34 -12.09
CA ASN A 180 16.55 11.88 -11.64
C ASN A 180 16.67 11.82 -10.10
N LYS A 181 15.60 12.06 -9.34
CA LYS A 181 15.61 11.87 -7.87
C LYS A 181 15.96 10.43 -7.49
N ILE A 182 15.48 9.44 -8.24
CA ILE A 182 15.89 8.04 -8.04
C ILE A 182 17.37 7.87 -8.30
N LEU A 183 17.92 8.41 -9.40
CA LEU A 183 19.35 8.29 -9.72
C LEU A 183 20.25 9.04 -8.72
N ALA A 184 19.73 10.07 -8.05
CA ALA A 184 20.44 10.73 -6.96
C ALA A 184 20.58 9.82 -5.71
N ILE A 185 19.61 8.93 -5.47
CA ILE A 185 19.65 7.94 -4.38
C ILE A 185 20.43 6.69 -4.80
N ASP A 186 20.15 6.17 -5.99
CA ASP A 186 20.74 4.96 -6.58
C ASP A 186 21.19 5.23 -8.02
N PRO A 187 22.44 5.67 -8.22
CA PRO A 187 22.99 5.95 -9.57
C PRO A 187 23.01 4.73 -10.50
N ALA A 188 22.88 3.51 -9.96
CA ALA A 188 22.86 2.28 -10.75
C ALA A 188 21.45 1.84 -11.18
N ASN A 189 20.39 2.54 -10.75
CA ASN A 189 19.02 2.15 -10.99
C ASN A 189 18.69 2.00 -12.48
N ALA A 190 18.54 0.75 -12.90
CA ALA A 190 18.34 0.42 -14.32
C ALA A 190 16.97 0.88 -14.85
N THR A 191 15.95 0.91 -13.98
CA THR A 191 14.60 1.34 -14.37
C THR A 191 14.57 2.83 -14.63
N ALA A 192 15.15 3.65 -13.75
CA ALA A 192 15.24 5.10 -13.93
C ALA A 192 16.02 5.48 -15.19
N LYS A 193 17.16 4.80 -15.44
CA LYS A 193 17.94 5.02 -16.67
C LYS A 193 17.12 4.74 -17.93
N ARG A 194 16.46 3.58 -18.00
CA ARG A 194 15.61 3.21 -19.16
C ARG A 194 14.45 4.18 -19.37
N ALA A 195 13.81 4.63 -18.28
CA ALA A 195 12.72 5.59 -18.37
C ALA A 195 13.22 6.91 -18.96
N LEU A 196 14.33 7.46 -18.46
CA LEU A 196 14.93 8.70 -18.99
C LEU A 196 15.35 8.58 -20.46
N ASP A 197 15.88 7.41 -20.86
CA ASP A 197 16.26 7.16 -22.26
C ASP A 197 15.02 7.13 -23.19
N GLY A 198 13.88 6.65 -22.70
CA GLY A 198 12.62 6.62 -23.44
C GLY A 198 11.91 7.96 -23.55
N ILE A 199 12.18 8.92 -22.66
CA ILE A 199 11.50 10.24 -22.63
C ILE A 199 12.14 11.27 -23.59
N LYS A 200 13.19 10.94 -24.32
CA LYS A 200 13.94 11.84 -25.22
C LYS A 200 13.10 12.50 -26.30
#